data_81c8e16deec2d8a630d8890d375195b2
#
_entry.id   81c8e16deec2d8a630d8890d375195b2
#
_cell.length_a   1.000
_cell.length_b   1.000
_cell.length_c   1.000
_cell.angle_alpha   90.00
_cell.angle_beta   90.00
_cell.angle_gamma   90.00
#
_symmetry.space_group_name_H-M   'P 1'
#
loop_
_entity.id
_entity.type
_entity.pdbx_description
1 polymer ?
#
loop_
_entity_poly.entity_id
_entity_poly.type
_entity_poly.pdbx_seq_one_letter_code
_entity_poly.pdbx_strand_id
1 'polypeptide(L)'
;MVHLKAGALAFTAALLASTSAYAQQRVLTYYADYDPNPLAAMEALIADFEAANPEIDVQLQNFDHEGYKTAIRNFLTTDAPDLANWYAGNRMAPFVEAGQFMDVTDVWDTNGLGDSLASAKASMTIDGKQWGVPYTYYQWGIYFNKDVYAQVGAEVPTNWDGFIANCEKFKAAGIDCLTTGTSALWPGAGIFDYMSLRTNGYEFHMDLTAGKIAWTDQKVRDVFAQWAKLVEPGYITANHAAIDWQDAAALLVQGKAANYVMGNFAVATFKEGGMTNDNLGFMPFPEITPGIPRAEDAPTDTIHIPAGAKNVDDAKLFLAYVASADAQTKLNAALGQLPTNKGSTVAADDPFISAGFEMLSNAYALAQFFDRDAPAEMAKIGMEGFQQFMVQPGELEAILTRLEEARMRIYQ
;
A
#
# COMPACT_ATOMS: atom_id res chain seq x y z
N MET A 1 54.15 22.31 -83.17
CA MET A 1 53.33 23.07 -82.22
C MET A 1 52.02 22.31 -81.98
N VAL A 2 51.95 21.64 -80.91
CA VAL A 2 50.77 20.78 -80.57
C VAL A 2 50.19 21.33 -79.27
N HIS A 3 48.97 21.83 -79.30
CA HIS A 3 48.21 22.29 -78.11
C HIS A 3 47.53 21.11 -77.48
N LEU A 4 47.90 20.74 -76.24
CA LEU A 4 47.16 19.87 -75.37
C LEU A 4 46.05 20.72 -74.62
N LYS A 5 44.82 20.34 -74.84
CA LYS A 5 43.68 20.81 -73.99
C LYS A 5 43.51 19.85 -72.82
N ALA A 6 43.70 20.33 -71.60
CA ALA A 6 43.36 19.65 -70.39
C ALA A 6 41.84 19.81 -70.08
N GLY A 7 41.12 18.71 -70.04
CA GLY A 7 39.75 18.69 -69.60
C GLY A 7 39.64 18.44 -68.08
N ALA A 8 39.06 19.37 -67.34
CA ALA A 8 38.80 19.24 -65.94
C ALA A 8 37.48 18.50 -65.72
N LEU A 9 37.50 17.30 -65.14
CA LEU A 9 36.30 16.62 -64.63
C LEU A 9 36.01 17.18 -63.21
N ALA A 10 34.92 17.87 -63.09
CA ALA A 10 34.36 18.26 -61.78
C ALA A 10 33.56 17.10 -61.20
N PHE A 11 34.07 16.45 -60.18
CA PHE A 11 33.33 15.48 -59.36
C PHE A 11 32.50 16.23 -58.32
N THR A 12 31.18 16.32 -58.53
CA THR A 12 30.25 16.89 -57.55
C THR A 12 29.86 15.75 -56.58
N ALA A 13 30.49 15.73 -55.40
CA ALA A 13 30.09 14.87 -54.30
C ALA A 13 28.84 15.46 -53.64
N ALA A 14 27.69 14.84 -53.88
CA ALA A 14 26.46 15.15 -53.13
C ALA A 14 26.57 14.52 -51.73
N LEU A 15 26.85 15.33 -50.72
CA LEU A 15 26.66 14.95 -49.31
C LEU A 15 25.16 14.86 -49.06
N LEU A 16 24.64 13.66 -48.99
CA LEU A 16 23.34 13.37 -48.38
C LEU A 16 23.53 13.53 -46.85
N ALA A 17 23.30 14.72 -46.35
CA ALA A 17 23.12 14.95 -44.92
C ALA A 17 21.76 14.31 -44.50
N SER A 18 21.84 13.08 -43.98
CA SER A 18 20.72 12.49 -43.22
C SER A 18 20.58 13.32 -41.95
N THR A 19 19.75 14.34 -41.98
CA THR A 19 19.21 14.96 -40.77
C THR A 19 18.29 13.94 -40.14
N SER A 20 18.82 13.14 -39.21
CA SER A 20 17.99 12.50 -38.21
C SER A 20 17.32 13.65 -37.46
N ALA A 21 16.07 13.93 -37.80
CA ALA A 21 15.21 14.75 -36.97
C ALA A 21 15.07 13.97 -35.66
N TYR A 22 15.84 14.34 -34.65
CA TYR A 22 15.49 13.96 -33.30
C TYR A 22 14.11 14.56 -33.06
N ALA A 23 13.07 13.74 -33.13
CA ALA A 23 11.76 14.12 -32.66
C ALA A 23 11.95 14.56 -31.21
N GLN A 24 11.53 15.77 -30.88
CA GLN A 24 11.59 16.25 -29.52
C GLN A 24 10.77 15.27 -28.67
N GLN A 25 11.41 14.64 -27.68
CA GLN A 25 10.73 13.71 -26.79
C GLN A 25 9.55 14.43 -26.10
N ARG A 26 8.43 13.74 -26.01
CA ARG A 26 7.28 14.22 -25.25
C ARG A 26 7.54 13.91 -23.78
N VAL A 27 7.48 14.92 -22.94
CA VAL A 27 7.73 14.79 -21.50
C VAL A 27 6.44 14.38 -20.81
N LEU A 28 6.48 13.26 -20.07
CA LEU A 28 5.40 12.77 -19.23
C LEU A 28 5.80 12.96 -17.77
N THR A 29 5.20 13.91 -17.08
CA THR A 29 5.53 14.21 -15.69
C THR A 29 4.79 13.25 -14.74
N TYR A 30 5.53 12.67 -13.77
CA TYR A 30 4.99 11.72 -12.81
C TYR A 30 5.38 12.10 -11.38
N TYR A 31 4.38 12.35 -10.49
CA TYR A 31 4.60 12.65 -9.07
C TYR A 31 4.24 11.43 -8.21
N ALA A 32 5.17 11.06 -7.30
CA ALA A 32 5.03 9.89 -6.44
C ALA A 32 5.70 10.10 -5.08
N ASP A 33 5.50 9.14 -4.17
CA ASP A 33 5.95 9.17 -2.78
C ASP A 33 6.58 7.82 -2.36
N TYR A 34 7.44 7.30 -3.22
CA TYR A 34 8.07 6.00 -3.00
C TYR A 34 9.20 6.06 -1.96
N ASP A 35 9.26 5.06 -1.10
CA ASP A 35 10.47 4.71 -0.34
C ASP A 35 11.60 4.25 -1.29
N PRO A 36 12.88 4.21 -0.84
CA PRO A 36 14.01 3.95 -1.74
C PRO A 36 13.92 2.67 -2.58
N ASN A 37 13.47 1.54 -2.01
CA ASN A 37 13.35 0.28 -2.76
C ASN A 37 12.21 0.31 -3.79
N PRO A 38 10.97 0.73 -3.44
CA PRO A 38 9.90 0.97 -4.41
C PRO A 38 10.27 1.98 -5.49
N LEU A 39 11.00 3.04 -5.15
CA LEU A 39 11.48 4.03 -6.13
C LEU A 39 12.35 3.38 -7.19
N ALA A 40 13.37 2.62 -6.79
CA ALA A 40 14.27 1.93 -7.74
C ALA A 40 13.53 0.93 -8.65
N ALA A 41 12.52 0.23 -8.10
CA ALA A 41 11.69 -0.69 -8.88
C ALA A 41 10.83 0.05 -9.91
N MET A 42 10.26 1.20 -9.55
CA MET A 42 9.46 2.03 -10.46
C MET A 42 10.35 2.70 -11.54
N GLU A 43 11.54 3.18 -11.18
CA GLU A 43 12.51 3.72 -12.15
C GLU A 43 12.91 2.67 -13.18
N ALA A 44 13.12 1.41 -12.78
CA ALA A 44 13.39 0.32 -13.71
C ALA A 44 12.20 0.03 -14.63
N LEU A 45 10.97 0.09 -14.11
CA LEU A 45 9.75 -0.06 -14.90
C LEU A 45 9.60 1.06 -15.94
N ILE A 46 9.88 2.30 -15.54
CA ILE A 46 9.88 3.48 -16.42
C ILE A 46 10.90 3.29 -17.54
N ALA A 47 12.12 2.87 -17.22
CA ALA A 47 13.16 2.63 -18.24
C ALA A 47 12.73 1.55 -19.27
N ASP A 48 12.05 0.48 -18.84
CA ASP A 48 11.48 -0.51 -19.75
C ASP A 48 10.38 0.08 -20.65
N PHE A 49 9.53 0.96 -20.10
CA PHE A 49 8.52 1.67 -20.88
C PHE A 49 9.11 2.60 -21.92
N GLU A 50 10.11 3.40 -21.56
CA GLU A 50 10.82 4.32 -22.46
C GLU A 50 11.59 3.58 -23.57
N ALA A 51 12.17 2.42 -23.24
CA ALA A 51 12.82 1.58 -24.24
C ALA A 51 11.84 1.11 -25.32
N ALA A 52 10.57 0.89 -24.96
CA ALA A 52 9.49 0.52 -25.89
C ALA A 52 8.86 1.73 -26.58
N ASN A 53 8.98 2.94 -26.00
CA ASN A 53 8.40 4.20 -26.46
C ASN A 53 9.45 5.34 -26.45
N PRO A 54 10.46 5.29 -27.32
CA PRO A 54 11.64 6.17 -27.24
C PRO A 54 11.33 7.66 -27.50
N GLU A 55 10.12 7.96 -27.95
CA GLU A 55 9.60 9.33 -28.12
C GLU A 55 9.01 9.91 -26.83
N ILE A 56 8.89 9.13 -25.72
CA ILE A 56 8.34 9.58 -24.43
C ILE A 56 9.49 9.59 -23.40
N ASP A 57 9.58 10.66 -22.62
CA ASP A 57 10.50 10.85 -21.50
C ASP A 57 9.67 10.99 -20.22
N VAL A 58 9.71 9.99 -19.33
CA VAL A 58 8.94 9.97 -18.09
C VAL A 58 9.76 10.59 -16.97
N GLN A 59 9.42 11.79 -16.57
CA GLN A 59 10.11 12.52 -15.52
C GLN A 59 9.44 12.27 -14.16
N LEU A 60 9.93 11.26 -13.44
CA LEU A 60 9.48 10.93 -12.10
C LEU A 60 10.05 11.92 -11.09
N GLN A 61 9.18 12.64 -10.39
CA GLN A 61 9.50 13.44 -9.22
C GLN A 61 8.99 12.72 -7.97
N ASN A 62 9.92 12.27 -7.14
CA ASN A 62 9.62 11.58 -5.90
C ASN A 62 9.67 12.54 -4.71
N PHE A 63 8.69 12.43 -3.81
CA PHE A 63 8.52 13.26 -2.62
C PHE A 63 8.61 12.40 -1.36
N ASP A 64 8.80 13.04 -0.22
CA ASP A 64 8.60 12.42 1.09
C ASP A 64 7.13 11.99 1.25
N HIS A 65 6.92 10.77 1.78
CA HIS A 65 5.60 10.13 1.86
C HIS A 65 4.55 10.98 2.59
N GLU A 66 4.85 11.44 3.81
CA GLU A 66 3.89 12.23 4.59
C GLU A 66 3.71 13.65 4.01
N GLY A 67 4.77 14.22 3.45
CA GLY A 67 4.74 15.48 2.73
C GLY A 67 3.87 15.41 1.48
N TYR A 68 3.99 14.35 0.68
CA TYR A 68 3.18 14.12 -0.51
C TYR A 68 1.69 14.00 -0.19
N LYS A 69 1.32 13.22 0.82
CA LYS A 69 -0.08 13.06 1.28
C LYS A 69 -0.73 14.40 1.64
N THR A 70 0.08 15.35 2.14
CA THR A 70 -0.38 16.70 2.48
C THR A 70 -0.44 17.61 1.24
N ALA A 71 0.53 17.50 0.33
CA ALA A 71 0.74 18.41 -0.78
C ALA A 71 -0.07 18.05 -2.05
N ILE A 72 -0.47 16.79 -2.23
CA ILE A 72 -1.10 16.31 -3.47
C ILE A 72 -2.28 17.17 -3.92
N ARG A 73 -3.14 17.61 -2.99
CA ARG A 73 -4.29 18.47 -3.32
C ARG A 73 -3.85 19.77 -3.99
N ASN A 74 -2.74 20.35 -3.54
CA ASN A 74 -2.19 21.56 -4.16
C ASN A 74 -1.60 21.24 -5.54
N PHE A 75 -0.86 20.14 -5.68
CA PHE A 75 -0.32 19.72 -6.97
C PHE A 75 -1.42 19.59 -8.02
N LEU A 76 -2.49 18.86 -7.69
CA LEU A 76 -3.60 18.62 -8.61
C LEU A 76 -4.36 19.90 -9.03
N THR A 77 -4.28 20.98 -8.24
CA THR A 77 -5.02 22.23 -8.52
C THR A 77 -4.18 23.33 -9.12
N THR A 78 -2.86 23.35 -8.92
CA THR A 78 -2.00 24.47 -9.32
C THR A 78 -1.08 24.16 -10.49
N ASP A 79 -0.40 23.01 -10.47
CA ASP A 79 0.50 22.55 -11.53
C ASP A 79 0.44 21.02 -11.55
N ALA A 80 -0.65 20.51 -12.11
CA ALA A 80 -0.92 19.07 -12.13
C ALA A 80 0.11 18.34 -12.99
N PRO A 81 0.73 17.24 -12.48
CA PRO A 81 1.52 16.35 -13.31
C PRO A 81 0.62 15.60 -14.30
N ASP A 82 1.23 14.84 -15.23
CA ASP A 82 0.48 13.98 -16.13
C ASP A 82 0.06 12.66 -15.44
N LEU A 83 0.85 12.23 -14.46
CA LEU A 83 0.60 11.04 -13.64
C LEU A 83 0.80 11.37 -12.15
N ALA A 84 -0.04 10.81 -11.29
CA ALA A 84 0.06 10.93 -9.84
C ALA A 84 -0.13 9.57 -9.17
N ASN A 85 0.81 9.19 -8.28
CA ASN A 85 0.62 8.06 -7.39
C ASN A 85 -0.43 8.38 -6.33
N TRP A 86 -1.29 7.44 -6.01
CA TRP A 86 -2.26 7.58 -4.93
C TRP A 86 -2.78 6.21 -4.47
N TYR A 87 -3.89 6.22 -3.76
CA TYR A 87 -4.53 5.05 -3.17
C TYR A 87 -5.89 4.81 -3.80
N ALA A 88 -6.35 3.57 -3.77
CA ALA A 88 -7.70 3.17 -4.13
C ALA A 88 -8.75 3.57 -3.05
N GLY A 89 -10.01 3.25 -3.29
CA GLY A 89 -11.08 3.35 -2.30
C GLY A 89 -11.45 4.77 -1.90
N ASN A 90 -11.80 4.95 -0.63
CA ASN A 90 -12.29 6.23 -0.11
C ASN A 90 -11.22 7.34 -0.06
N ARG A 91 -9.93 7.02 -0.19
CA ARG A 91 -8.88 8.05 -0.33
C ARG A 91 -8.86 8.67 -1.73
N MET A 92 -9.28 7.91 -2.74
CA MET A 92 -9.47 8.42 -4.10
C MET A 92 -10.73 9.28 -4.22
N ALA A 93 -11.81 8.91 -3.55
CA ALA A 93 -13.15 9.49 -3.72
C ALA A 93 -13.19 11.03 -3.65
N PRO A 94 -12.58 11.71 -2.66
CA PRO A 94 -12.62 13.17 -2.58
C PRO A 94 -12.00 13.89 -3.79
N PHE A 95 -11.01 13.28 -4.45
CA PHE A 95 -10.38 13.84 -5.64
C PHE A 95 -11.25 13.63 -6.89
N VAL A 96 -11.95 12.51 -6.95
CA VAL A 96 -12.96 12.24 -7.99
C VAL A 96 -14.13 13.19 -7.87
N GLU A 97 -14.70 13.36 -6.70
CA GLU A 97 -15.81 14.27 -6.41
C GLU A 97 -15.45 15.72 -6.70
N ALA A 98 -14.20 16.10 -6.41
CA ALA A 98 -13.67 17.44 -6.74
C ALA A 98 -13.30 17.61 -8.23
N GLY A 99 -13.46 16.58 -9.07
CA GLY A 99 -13.09 16.60 -10.50
C GLY A 99 -11.59 16.76 -10.75
N GLN A 100 -10.75 16.27 -9.82
CA GLN A 100 -9.28 16.41 -9.89
C GLN A 100 -8.60 15.22 -10.56
N PHE A 101 -9.25 14.06 -10.65
CA PHE A 101 -8.80 12.90 -11.42
C PHE A 101 -9.64 12.74 -12.69
N MET A 102 -9.05 12.14 -13.69
CA MET A 102 -9.68 11.85 -14.99
C MET A 102 -10.32 10.47 -14.98
N ASP A 103 -11.48 10.36 -15.63
CA ASP A 103 -12.09 9.10 -15.99
C ASP A 103 -11.20 8.36 -17.00
N VAL A 104 -10.77 7.15 -16.65
CA VAL A 104 -9.91 6.29 -17.47
C VAL A 104 -10.58 4.95 -17.79
N THR A 105 -11.91 4.91 -17.77
CA THR A 105 -12.71 3.72 -18.11
C THR A 105 -12.36 3.19 -19.50
N ASP A 106 -12.03 4.07 -20.44
CA ASP A 106 -11.59 3.69 -21.79
C ASP A 106 -10.26 2.90 -21.78
N VAL A 107 -9.34 3.18 -20.86
CA VAL A 107 -8.12 2.38 -20.67
C VAL A 107 -8.48 0.97 -20.19
N TRP A 108 -9.43 0.87 -19.25
CA TRP A 108 -9.91 -0.42 -18.75
C TRP A 108 -10.61 -1.25 -19.83
N ASP A 109 -11.49 -0.63 -20.59
CA ASP A 109 -12.27 -1.31 -21.62
C ASP A 109 -11.39 -1.78 -22.80
N THR A 110 -10.50 -0.90 -23.28
CA THR A 110 -9.63 -1.19 -24.42
C THR A 110 -8.63 -2.31 -24.11
N ASN A 111 -8.16 -2.42 -22.86
CA ASN A 111 -7.13 -3.37 -22.46
C ASN A 111 -7.68 -4.59 -21.70
N GLY A 112 -8.99 -4.74 -21.58
CA GLY A 112 -9.62 -5.87 -20.89
C GLY A 112 -9.32 -5.92 -19.38
N LEU A 113 -9.04 -4.76 -18.76
CA LEU A 113 -8.62 -4.68 -17.38
C LEU A 113 -9.72 -5.07 -16.39
N GLY A 114 -10.99 -4.98 -16.79
CA GLY A 114 -12.12 -5.41 -15.98
C GLY A 114 -12.08 -6.88 -15.58
N ASP A 115 -11.43 -7.72 -16.39
CA ASP A 115 -11.21 -9.14 -16.10
C ASP A 115 -9.83 -9.37 -15.44
N SER A 116 -8.77 -8.77 -16.00
CA SER A 116 -7.40 -8.99 -15.52
C SER A 116 -7.12 -8.39 -14.15
N LEU A 117 -7.81 -7.29 -13.77
CA LEU A 117 -7.71 -6.60 -12.47
C LEU A 117 -8.99 -6.77 -11.62
N ALA A 118 -9.72 -7.86 -11.79
CA ALA A 118 -11.05 -8.06 -11.21
C ALA A 118 -11.07 -7.88 -9.68
N SER A 119 -10.04 -8.34 -8.97
CA SER A 119 -9.94 -8.24 -7.50
C SER A 119 -9.88 -6.79 -6.99
N ALA A 120 -9.22 -5.90 -7.75
CA ALA A 120 -9.07 -4.49 -7.39
C ALA A 120 -10.10 -3.56 -8.06
N LYS A 121 -10.93 -4.08 -8.99
CA LYS A 121 -11.87 -3.26 -9.78
C LYS A 121 -12.83 -2.47 -8.90
N ALA A 122 -13.38 -3.09 -7.87
CA ALA A 122 -14.36 -2.43 -6.99
C ALA A 122 -13.78 -1.19 -6.32
N SER A 123 -12.54 -1.27 -5.82
CA SER A 123 -11.87 -0.15 -5.16
C SER A 123 -11.41 0.96 -6.11
N MET A 124 -11.39 0.70 -7.43
CA MET A 124 -11.08 1.70 -8.48
C MET A 124 -12.34 2.31 -9.09
N THR A 125 -13.54 1.86 -8.69
CA THR A 125 -14.81 2.25 -9.34
C THR A 125 -15.62 3.19 -8.46
N ILE A 126 -15.93 4.37 -8.99
CA ILE A 126 -16.88 5.34 -8.41
C ILE A 126 -17.86 5.71 -9.52
N ASP A 127 -19.17 5.67 -9.24
CA ASP A 127 -20.26 5.96 -10.18
C ASP A 127 -20.17 5.15 -11.50
N GLY A 128 -19.73 3.89 -11.39
CA GLY A 128 -19.57 2.98 -12.53
C GLY A 128 -18.36 3.24 -13.42
N LYS A 129 -17.50 4.19 -13.07
CA LYS A 129 -16.32 4.60 -13.82
C LYS A 129 -15.04 4.26 -13.08
N GLN A 130 -13.95 4.03 -13.81
CA GLN A 130 -12.62 3.77 -13.26
C GLN A 130 -11.76 5.04 -13.32
N TRP A 131 -11.05 5.32 -12.21
CA TRP A 131 -10.36 6.59 -11.99
C TRP A 131 -8.84 6.50 -11.91
N GLY A 132 -8.28 5.33 -12.19
CA GLY A 132 -6.86 5.04 -12.23
C GLY A 132 -6.60 3.58 -12.49
N VAL A 133 -5.37 3.11 -12.35
CA VAL A 133 -5.01 1.69 -12.43
C VAL A 133 -4.26 1.26 -11.17
N PRO A 134 -4.60 0.11 -10.59
CA PRO A 134 -3.84 -0.49 -9.51
C PRO A 134 -2.62 -1.20 -10.09
N TYR A 135 -1.49 -1.19 -9.39
CA TYR A 135 -0.28 -1.87 -9.85
C TYR A 135 0.31 -2.84 -8.84
N THR A 136 -0.05 -2.68 -7.57
CA THR A 136 0.35 -3.58 -6.49
C THR A 136 -0.70 -3.59 -5.39
N TYR A 137 -0.76 -4.69 -4.65
CA TYR A 137 -1.37 -4.77 -3.33
C TYR A 137 -0.51 -5.68 -2.46
N TYR A 138 -0.72 -5.64 -1.16
CA TYR A 138 0.10 -6.41 -0.25
C TYR A 138 -0.71 -6.87 0.96
N GLN A 139 -0.33 -8.05 1.45
CA GLN A 139 -0.98 -8.58 2.65
C GLN A 139 -0.49 -7.88 3.90
N TRP A 140 -1.37 -7.74 4.84
CA TRP A 140 -1.09 -7.49 6.24
C TRP A 140 -1.24 -8.78 7.04
N GLY A 141 -0.57 -8.85 8.20
CA GLY A 141 -0.65 -9.97 9.10
C GLY A 141 0.38 -9.86 10.20
N ILE A 142 0.70 -10.96 10.85
CA ILE A 142 1.66 -11.00 11.94
C ILE A 142 2.97 -11.60 11.45
N TYR A 143 4.01 -10.78 11.44
CA TYR A 143 5.40 -11.24 11.34
C TYR A 143 5.91 -11.60 12.71
N PHE A 144 6.66 -12.70 12.83
CA PHE A 144 7.14 -13.17 14.12
C PHE A 144 8.57 -13.72 14.04
N ASN A 145 9.28 -13.63 15.17
CA ASN A 145 10.63 -14.16 15.30
C ASN A 145 10.55 -15.62 15.78
N LYS A 146 10.88 -16.58 14.90
CA LYS A 146 10.85 -18.02 15.19
C LYS A 146 11.79 -18.43 16.31
N ASP A 147 12.96 -17.76 16.44
CA ASP A 147 13.93 -18.07 17.49
C ASP A 147 13.36 -17.67 18.86
N VAL A 148 12.65 -16.53 18.94
CA VAL A 148 11.95 -16.09 20.17
C VAL A 148 10.83 -17.07 20.53
N TYR A 149 10.05 -17.55 19.56
CA TYR A 149 9.03 -18.56 19.79
C TYR A 149 9.63 -19.86 20.34
N ALA A 150 10.72 -20.33 19.72
CA ALA A 150 11.43 -21.54 20.18
C ALA A 150 12.01 -21.36 21.59
N GLN A 151 12.54 -20.18 21.92
CA GLN A 151 13.13 -19.87 23.24
C GLN A 151 12.14 -20.07 24.37
N VAL A 152 10.86 -19.73 24.20
CA VAL A 152 9.83 -19.83 25.25
C VAL A 152 8.90 -21.04 25.09
N GLY A 153 9.14 -21.89 24.08
CA GLY A 153 8.27 -23.02 23.76
C GLY A 153 6.85 -22.58 23.35
N ALA A 154 6.78 -21.49 22.58
CA ALA A 154 5.52 -21.02 21.98
C ALA A 154 5.31 -21.71 20.63
N GLU A 155 4.06 -22.02 20.30
CA GLU A 155 3.64 -22.51 19.00
C GLU A 155 2.90 -21.41 18.24
N VAL A 156 2.87 -21.48 16.91
CA VAL A 156 2.10 -20.53 16.09
C VAL A 156 0.61 -20.67 16.43
N PRO A 157 -0.04 -19.61 16.94
CA PRO A 157 -1.42 -19.71 17.41
C PRO A 157 -2.40 -19.75 16.24
N THR A 158 -3.47 -20.54 16.38
CA THR A 158 -4.56 -20.62 15.39
C THR A 158 -5.74 -19.71 15.74
N ASN A 159 -5.82 -19.22 16.98
CA ASN A 159 -6.88 -18.36 17.49
C ASN A 159 -6.32 -17.33 18.48
N TRP A 160 -7.18 -16.36 18.83
CA TRP A 160 -6.82 -15.25 19.71
C TRP A 160 -6.42 -15.65 21.12
N ASP A 161 -7.11 -16.61 21.72
CA ASP A 161 -6.79 -17.05 23.07
C ASP A 161 -5.40 -17.73 23.13
N GLY A 162 -5.04 -18.48 22.08
CA GLY A 162 -3.70 -19.05 21.93
C GLY A 162 -2.63 -17.96 21.73
N PHE A 163 -2.96 -16.87 21.00
CA PHE A 163 -2.07 -15.73 20.86
C PHE A 163 -1.80 -15.05 22.21
N ILE A 164 -2.85 -14.77 22.98
CA ILE A 164 -2.74 -14.17 24.33
C ILE A 164 -1.97 -15.08 25.28
N ALA A 165 -2.20 -16.39 25.25
CA ALA A 165 -1.43 -17.35 26.07
C ALA A 165 0.08 -17.34 25.73
N ASN A 166 0.43 -17.13 24.46
CA ASN A 166 1.84 -16.93 24.08
C ASN A 166 2.38 -15.59 24.61
N CYS A 167 1.57 -14.52 24.61
CA CYS A 167 1.97 -13.22 25.19
C CYS A 167 2.37 -13.34 26.66
N GLU A 168 1.68 -14.17 27.44
CA GLU A 168 2.05 -14.46 28.83
C GLU A 168 3.46 -15.09 28.93
N LYS A 169 3.78 -16.04 28.05
CA LYS A 169 5.10 -16.68 27.98
C LYS A 169 6.20 -15.69 27.62
N PHE A 170 5.97 -14.84 26.59
CA PHE A 170 6.94 -13.83 26.18
C PHE A 170 7.19 -12.84 27.30
N LYS A 171 6.14 -12.31 27.91
CA LYS A 171 6.28 -11.36 29.05
C LYS A 171 7.02 -11.99 30.23
N ALA A 172 6.76 -13.24 30.56
CA ALA A 172 7.48 -13.95 31.62
C ALA A 172 8.99 -14.09 31.30
N ALA A 173 9.36 -14.11 30.03
CA ALA A 173 10.75 -14.10 29.56
C ALA A 173 11.35 -12.70 29.40
N GLY A 174 10.60 -11.63 29.71
CA GLY A 174 11.04 -10.24 29.54
C GLY A 174 11.06 -9.75 28.09
N ILE A 175 10.23 -10.39 27.23
CA ILE A 175 10.10 -10.08 25.79
C ILE A 175 8.73 -9.46 25.56
N ASP A 176 8.65 -8.37 24.78
CA ASP A 176 7.37 -7.81 24.36
C ASP A 176 6.65 -8.81 23.46
N CYS A 177 5.35 -9.02 23.71
CA CYS A 177 4.58 -9.91 22.84
C CYS A 177 4.40 -9.32 21.43
N LEU A 178 4.07 -8.04 21.38
CA LEU A 178 3.83 -7.30 20.15
C LEU A 178 4.63 -6.01 20.15
N THR A 179 5.40 -5.76 19.09
CA THR A 179 5.97 -4.44 18.82
C THR A 179 5.10 -3.69 17.83
N THR A 180 5.11 -2.38 17.94
CA THR A 180 4.59 -1.44 16.94
C THR A 180 5.25 -0.08 17.17
N GLY A 181 5.33 0.76 16.12
CA GLY A 181 5.78 2.15 16.19
C GLY A 181 4.68 3.03 15.64
N THR A 182 4.10 3.89 16.49
CA THR A 182 2.91 4.66 16.10
C THR A 182 3.13 6.17 16.08
N SER A 183 4.39 6.63 15.97
CA SER A 183 4.68 8.08 15.83
C SER A 183 3.98 8.69 14.61
N ALA A 184 3.87 7.94 13.51
CA ALA A 184 3.10 8.28 12.31
C ALA A 184 1.64 7.83 12.35
N LEU A 185 1.14 7.32 13.48
CA LEU A 185 -0.23 6.86 13.78
C LEU A 185 -0.68 5.59 13.02
N TRP A 186 -0.47 5.49 11.71
CA TRP A 186 -1.03 4.43 10.85
C TRP A 186 -0.72 2.99 11.30
N PRO A 187 0.44 2.63 11.91
CA PRO A 187 0.63 1.24 12.32
C PRO A 187 -0.38 0.74 13.36
N GLY A 188 -0.91 1.65 14.19
CA GLY A 188 -2.00 1.34 15.12
C GLY A 188 -3.32 1.02 14.43
N ALA A 189 -3.55 1.57 13.24
CA ALA A 189 -4.75 1.31 12.46
C ALA A 189 -4.79 -0.14 11.95
N GLY A 190 -3.68 -0.71 11.48
CA GLY A 190 -3.65 -2.11 11.06
C GLY A 190 -3.98 -3.10 12.19
N ILE A 191 -3.64 -2.76 13.45
CA ILE A 191 -4.09 -3.53 14.60
C ILE A 191 -5.61 -3.39 14.78
N PHE A 192 -6.14 -2.16 14.70
CA PHE A 192 -7.58 -1.90 14.83
C PHE A 192 -8.37 -2.62 13.73
N ASP A 193 -7.92 -2.57 12.48
CA ASP A 193 -8.59 -3.20 11.36
C ASP A 193 -8.75 -4.70 11.58
N TYR A 194 -7.68 -5.39 11.93
CA TYR A 194 -7.77 -6.81 12.24
C TYR A 194 -8.61 -7.10 13.49
N MET A 195 -8.51 -6.29 14.54
CA MET A 195 -9.40 -6.44 15.70
C MET A 195 -10.88 -6.31 15.29
N SER A 196 -11.22 -5.34 14.44
CA SER A 196 -12.56 -5.13 13.93
C SER A 196 -13.04 -6.26 13.01
N LEU A 197 -12.22 -6.61 12.00
CA LEU A 197 -12.52 -7.66 11.03
C LEU A 197 -12.67 -9.03 11.68
N ARG A 198 -11.89 -9.36 12.72
CA ARG A 198 -11.93 -10.65 13.41
C ARG A 198 -12.98 -10.70 14.53
N THR A 199 -13.43 -9.55 15.06
CA THR A 199 -14.46 -9.49 16.11
C THR A 199 -15.87 -9.45 15.53
N ASN A 200 -16.09 -8.61 14.50
CA ASN A 200 -17.44 -8.33 13.97
C ASN A 200 -17.62 -8.62 12.47
N GLY A 201 -16.54 -8.90 11.74
CA GLY A 201 -16.56 -9.22 10.30
C GLY A 201 -16.46 -8.00 9.38
N TYR A 202 -16.40 -8.31 8.09
CA TYR A 202 -16.14 -7.35 7.02
C TYR A 202 -17.22 -6.27 6.90
N GLU A 203 -18.48 -6.68 6.83
CA GLU A 203 -19.60 -5.76 6.63
C GLU A 203 -19.69 -4.72 7.77
N PHE A 204 -19.45 -5.16 9.00
CA PHE A 204 -19.40 -4.24 10.14
C PHE A 204 -18.26 -3.24 10.00
N HIS A 205 -17.06 -3.72 9.66
CA HIS A 205 -15.88 -2.88 9.49
C HIS A 205 -16.10 -1.83 8.40
N MET A 206 -16.61 -2.22 7.24
CA MET A 206 -16.89 -1.32 6.13
C MET A 206 -18.00 -0.32 6.46
N ASP A 207 -19.05 -0.73 7.17
CA ASP A 207 -20.12 0.18 7.60
C ASP A 207 -19.63 1.16 8.69
N LEU A 208 -18.71 0.77 9.56
CA LEU A 208 -18.08 1.66 10.53
C LEU A 208 -17.22 2.73 9.84
N THR A 209 -16.35 2.31 8.93
CA THR A 209 -15.46 3.21 8.16
C THR A 209 -16.23 4.12 7.22
N ALA A 210 -17.39 3.66 6.70
CA ALA A 210 -18.34 4.48 5.93
C ALA A 210 -19.22 5.41 6.78
N GLY A 211 -19.05 5.44 8.11
CA GLY A 211 -19.78 6.32 9.01
C GLY A 211 -21.24 5.93 9.26
N LYS A 212 -21.66 4.72 8.86
CA LYS A 212 -23.04 4.23 9.08
C LYS A 212 -23.28 3.71 10.49
N ILE A 213 -22.22 3.33 11.19
CA ILE A 213 -22.26 2.83 12.57
C ILE A 213 -21.69 3.89 13.50
N ALA A 214 -22.32 4.09 14.65
CA ALA A 214 -21.83 4.98 15.68
C ALA A 214 -20.56 4.42 16.34
N TRP A 215 -19.55 5.24 16.60
CA TRP A 215 -18.36 4.82 17.34
C TRP A 215 -18.69 4.42 18.79
N THR A 216 -19.81 4.88 19.31
CA THR A 216 -20.33 4.48 20.63
C THR A 216 -21.18 3.21 20.62
N ASP A 217 -21.29 2.50 19.49
CA ASP A 217 -21.97 1.21 19.39
C ASP A 217 -21.31 0.14 20.28
N GLN A 218 -22.10 -0.81 20.79
CA GLN A 218 -21.56 -1.90 21.63
C GLN A 218 -20.54 -2.75 20.88
N LYS A 219 -20.76 -3.02 19.59
CA LYS A 219 -19.80 -3.80 18.78
C LYS A 219 -18.45 -3.12 18.63
N VAL A 220 -18.39 -1.78 18.63
CA VAL A 220 -17.12 -1.04 18.67
C VAL A 220 -16.42 -1.28 20.02
N ARG A 221 -17.17 -1.21 21.13
CA ARG A 221 -16.61 -1.53 22.45
C ARG A 221 -16.10 -2.96 22.53
N ASP A 222 -16.78 -3.90 21.88
CA ASP A 222 -16.34 -5.30 21.81
C ASP A 222 -14.98 -5.43 21.09
N VAL A 223 -14.74 -4.64 20.03
CA VAL A 223 -13.41 -4.57 19.35
C VAL A 223 -12.34 -4.10 20.32
N PHE A 224 -12.58 -2.99 21.02
CA PHE A 224 -11.62 -2.45 22.01
C PHE A 224 -11.43 -3.37 23.21
N ALA A 225 -12.47 -4.13 23.62
CA ALA A 225 -12.34 -5.13 24.68
C ALA A 225 -11.40 -6.29 24.28
N GLN A 226 -11.38 -6.70 23.02
CA GLN A 226 -10.40 -7.68 22.55
C GLN A 226 -9.00 -7.08 22.51
N TRP A 227 -8.88 -5.83 22.06
CA TRP A 227 -7.59 -5.13 22.03
C TRP A 227 -7.03 -4.86 23.44
N ALA A 228 -7.87 -4.57 24.41
CA ALA A 228 -7.51 -4.39 25.81
C ALA A 228 -6.74 -5.61 26.38
N LYS A 229 -7.01 -6.83 25.90
CA LYS A 229 -6.27 -8.03 26.28
C LYS A 229 -4.76 -7.97 25.92
N LEU A 230 -4.38 -7.11 24.96
CA LEU A 230 -2.97 -6.83 24.66
C LEU A 230 -2.43 -5.63 25.43
N VAL A 231 -3.25 -4.58 25.54
CA VAL A 231 -2.82 -3.28 26.06
C VAL A 231 -2.71 -3.28 27.58
N GLU A 232 -3.77 -3.68 28.28
CA GLU A 232 -3.84 -3.61 29.74
C GLU A 232 -2.78 -4.44 30.47
N PRO A 233 -2.45 -5.68 30.03
CA PRO A 233 -1.38 -6.42 30.63
C PRO A 233 0.02 -5.90 30.27
N GLY A 234 0.14 -4.92 29.35
CA GLY A 234 1.42 -4.39 28.87
C GLY A 234 2.15 -5.43 28.01
N TYR A 235 1.47 -6.00 27.02
CA TYR A 235 2.05 -6.94 26.04
C TYR A 235 2.61 -6.23 24.82
N ILE A 236 2.30 -4.94 24.66
CA ILE A 236 2.81 -4.09 23.55
C ILE A 236 4.02 -3.29 24.03
N THR A 237 4.99 -3.07 23.16
CA THR A 237 6.15 -2.20 23.40
C THR A 237 5.72 -0.85 23.99
N ALA A 238 6.22 -0.51 25.17
CA ALA A 238 5.70 0.59 26.02
C ALA A 238 5.85 1.98 25.38
N ASN A 239 6.92 2.23 24.61
CA ASN A 239 7.22 3.54 24.01
C ASN A 239 6.77 3.65 22.54
N HIS A 240 5.84 2.82 22.10
CA HIS A 240 5.39 2.73 20.70
C HIS A 240 4.97 4.09 20.09
N ALA A 241 4.41 5.01 20.89
CA ALA A 241 3.97 6.31 20.42
C ALA A 241 5.12 7.28 20.07
N ALA A 242 6.35 6.98 20.49
CA ALA A 242 7.54 7.82 20.29
C ALA A 242 8.50 7.27 19.23
N ILE A 243 8.26 6.07 18.70
CA ILE A 243 9.10 5.42 17.69
C ILE A 243 8.34 5.23 16.40
N ASP A 244 9.07 5.20 15.29
CA ASP A 244 8.50 4.87 13.99
C ASP A 244 8.37 3.35 13.78
N TRP A 245 7.82 2.95 12.63
CA TRP A 245 7.62 1.55 12.32
C TRP A 245 8.95 0.82 12.07
N GLN A 246 10.00 1.50 11.56
CA GLN A 246 11.31 0.93 11.32
C GLN A 246 12.04 0.63 12.63
N ASP A 247 11.98 1.57 13.59
CA ASP A 247 12.51 1.35 14.94
C ASP A 247 11.81 0.18 15.65
N ALA A 248 10.50 0.07 15.49
CA ALA A 248 9.74 -1.09 15.99
C ALA A 248 10.15 -2.39 15.31
N ALA A 249 10.41 -2.39 14.00
CA ALA A 249 10.92 -3.54 13.26
C ALA A 249 12.27 -4.02 13.84
N ALA A 250 13.14 -3.10 14.23
CA ALA A 250 14.42 -3.44 14.86
C ALA A 250 14.26 -4.21 16.18
N LEU A 251 13.17 -3.99 16.94
CA LEU A 251 12.89 -4.74 18.17
C LEU A 251 12.56 -6.21 17.88
N LEU A 252 11.81 -6.47 16.80
CA LEU A 252 11.55 -7.85 16.32
C LEU A 252 12.85 -8.55 15.89
N VAL A 253 13.67 -7.85 15.08
CA VAL A 253 14.96 -8.35 14.60
C VAL A 253 15.89 -8.72 15.77
N GLN A 254 15.94 -7.87 16.79
CA GLN A 254 16.79 -8.07 17.98
C GLN A 254 16.23 -9.11 18.97
N GLY A 255 15.06 -9.71 18.70
CA GLY A 255 14.40 -10.63 19.62
C GLY A 255 13.89 -9.98 20.92
N LYS A 256 13.76 -8.66 20.96
CA LYS A 256 13.16 -7.91 22.07
C LYS A 256 11.64 -7.94 22.04
N ALA A 257 11.08 -8.19 20.88
CA ALA A 257 9.66 -8.44 20.68
C ALA A 257 9.47 -9.73 19.87
N ALA A 258 8.35 -10.43 20.10
CA ALA A 258 8.06 -11.71 19.46
C ALA A 258 7.30 -11.53 18.14
N ASN A 259 6.40 -10.56 18.06
CA ASN A 259 5.46 -10.37 16.95
C ASN A 259 5.38 -8.90 16.51
N TYR A 260 4.99 -8.70 15.24
CA TYR A 260 4.71 -7.40 14.65
C TYR A 260 3.55 -7.49 13.65
N VAL A 261 2.47 -6.76 13.89
CA VAL A 261 1.37 -6.60 12.91
C VAL A 261 1.79 -5.58 11.88
N MET A 262 2.01 -6.00 10.62
CA MET A 262 2.55 -5.12 9.59
C MET A 262 2.23 -5.62 8.17
N GLY A 263 2.39 -4.74 7.19
CA GLY A 263 2.32 -5.08 5.79
C GLY A 263 3.59 -5.76 5.26
N ASN A 264 3.47 -6.48 4.14
CA ASN A 264 4.56 -7.26 3.57
C ASN A 264 5.80 -6.44 3.17
N PHE A 265 5.63 -5.15 2.93
CA PHE A 265 6.76 -4.24 2.64
C PHE A 265 7.83 -4.23 3.75
N ALA A 266 7.47 -4.57 4.98
CA ALA A 266 8.41 -4.65 6.11
C ALA A 266 9.38 -5.84 6.01
N VAL A 267 9.13 -6.83 5.16
CA VAL A 267 10.02 -8.00 4.99
C VAL A 267 11.41 -7.56 4.56
N ALA A 268 11.52 -6.57 3.68
CA ALA A 268 12.81 -6.01 3.28
C ALA A 268 13.58 -5.46 4.49
N THR A 269 12.93 -4.67 5.33
CA THR A 269 13.51 -4.09 6.55
C THR A 269 13.95 -5.16 7.54
N PHE A 270 13.17 -6.21 7.73
CA PHE A 270 13.59 -7.34 8.60
C PHE A 270 14.81 -8.07 8.06
N LYS A 271 14.87 -8.31 6.73
CA LYS A 271 16.02 -8.95 6.08
C LYS A 271 17.28 -8.07 6.12
N GLU A 272 17.16 -6.77 5.88
CA GLU A 272 18.25 -5.80 6.04
C GLU A 272 18.78 -5.76 7.48
N GLY A 273 17.91 -5.94 8.46
CA GLY A 273 18.26 -6.08 9.88
C GLY A 273 18.93 -7.42 10.22
N GLY A 274 19.04 -8.35 9.28
CA GLY A 274 19.74 -9.63 9.44
C GLY A 274 18.83 -10.85 9.65
N MET A 275 17.51 -10.71 9.57
CA MET A 275 16.62 -11.85 9.56
C MET A 275 16.66 -12.59 8.21
N THR A 276 16.37 -13.88 8.24
CA THR A 276 16.32 -14.77 7.09
C THR A 276 14.99 -15.51 7.04
N ASN A 277 14.72 -16.24 5.96
CA ASN A 277 13.53 -17.09 5.88
C ASN A 277 13.49 -18.20 6.96
N ASP A 278 14.66 -18.52 7.56
CA ASP A 278 14.73 -19.56 8.62
C ASP A 278 14.18 -19.04 9.95
N ASN A 279 14.42 -17.76 10.30
CA ASN A 279 14.04 -17.21 11.59
C ASN A 279 12.92 -16.14 11.54
N LEU A 280 12.58 -15.60 10.37
CA LEU A 280 11.39 -14.79 10.18
C LEU A 280 10.20 -15.68 9.81
N GLY A 281 9.09 -15.53 10.51
CA GLY A 281 7.82 -16.19 10.23
C GLY A 281 6.75 -15.19 9.84
N PHE A 282 5.71 -15.66 9.16
CA PHE A 282 4.48 -14.95 8.87
C PHE A 282 3.28 -15.83 9.22
N MET A 283 2.27 -15.24 9.82
CA MET A 283 0.99 -15.87 10.05
C MET A 283 -0.14 -14.86 9.83
N PRO A 284 -1.26 -15.30 9.29
CA PRO A 284 -2.46 -14.48 9.25
C PRO A 284 -2.90 -14.07 10.66
N PHE A 285 -3.56 -12.91 10.78
CA PHE A 285 -4.11 -12.50 12.08
C PHE A 285 -5.12 -13.57 12.60
N PRO A 286 -4.98 -14.05 13.85
CA PRO A 286 -5.76 -15.17 14.37
C PRO A 286 -7.25 -14.85 14.48
N GLU A 287 -8.09 -15.90 14.43
CA GLU A 287 -9.52 -15.81 14.66
C GLU A 287 -9.81 -15.31 16.08
N ILE A 288 -10.69 -14.31 16.20
CA ILE A 288 -11.19 -13.82 17.50
C ILE A 288 -12.58 -14.38 17.77
N THR A 289 -13.55 -14.15 16.89
CA THR A 289 -14.91 -14.65 17.02
C THR A 289 -15.11 -15.82 16.06
N PRO A 290 -15.35 -17.04 16.57
CA PRO A 290 -15.53 -18.21 15.72
C PRO A 290 -16.67 -18.05 14.72
N GLY A 291 -16.43 -18.47 13.48
CA GLY A 291 -17.44 -18.52 12.41
C GLY A 291 -17.62 -17.20 11.64
N ILE A 292 -16.91 -16.13 11.97
CA ILE A 292 -16.89 -14.92 11.15
C ILE A 292 -16.09 -15.22 9.87
N PRO A 293 -16.66 -14.94 8.66
CA PRO A 293 -15.93 -15.10 7.41
C PRO A 293 -14.64 -14.27 7.41
N ARG A 294 -13.56 -14.90 6.97
CA ARG A 294 -12.24 -14.33 7.07
C ARG A 294 -12.00 -13.28 5.97
N ALA A 295 -12.03 -12.01 6.33
CA ALA A 295 -11.60 -10.90 5.50
C ALA A 295 -10.17 -10.48 5.86
N GLU A 296 -9.44 -9.91 4.92
CA GLU A 296 -8.05 -9.51 5.08
C GLU A 296 -7.85 -8.04 4.68
N ASP A 297 -6.82 -7.42 5.24
CA ASP A 297 -6.30 -6.13 4.79
C ASP A 297 -5.38 -6.32 3.59
N ALA A 298 -5.71 -5.64 2.49
CA ALA A 298 -4.93 -5.66 1.26
C ALA A 298 -4.90 -4.25 0.62
N PRO A 299 -4.16 -3.30 1.22
CA PRO A 299 -4.01 -1.97 0.67
C PRO A 299 -3.49 -2.01 -0.76
N THR A 300 -4.09 -1.18 -1.63
CA THR A 300 -3.85 -1.17 -3.07
C THR A 300 -3.28 0.17 -3.48
N ASP A 301 -2.08 0.17 -4.07
CA ASP A 301 -1.43 1.37 -4.59
C ASP A 301 -1.75 1.55 -6.08
N THR A 302 -1.95 2.79 -6.49
CA THR A 302 -2.59 3.13 -7.76
C THR A 302 -1.92 4.31 -8.44
N ILE A 303 -2.05 4.40 -9.77
CA ILE A 303 -1.63 5.56 -10.55
C ILE A 303 -2.85 6.16 -11.22
N HIS A 304 -2.97 7.48 -11.16
CA HIS A 304 -4.06 8.28 -11.68
C HIS A 304 -3.59 9.27 -12.71
N ILE A 305 -4.50 9.71 -13.59
CA ILE A 305 -4.29 10.86 -14.47
C ILE A 305 -5.00 12.05 -13.83
N PRO A 306 -4.28 13.10 -13.38
CA PRO A 306 -4.90 14.35 -12.96
C PRO A 306 -5.73 14.99 -14.06
N ALA A 307 -6.83 15.65 -13.70
CA ALA A 307 -7.69 16.36 -14.68
C ALA A 307 -6.96 17.50 -15.40
N GLY A 308 -5.89 18.03 -14.79
CA GLY A 308 -5.03 19.07 -15.39
C GLY A 308 -3.86 18.53 -16.21
N ALA A 309 -3.76 17.22 -16.45
CA ALA A 309 -2.71 16.58 -17.23
C ALA A 309 -2.64 17.18 -18.66
N LYS A 310 -1.42 17.36 -19.17
CA LYS A 310 -1.17 17.97 -20.49
C LYS A 310 -0.95 16.90 -21.57
N ASN A 311 -0.41 15.73 -21.20
CA ASN A 311 -0.05 14.65 -22.11
C ASN A 311 -0.92 13.41 -21.86
N VAL A 312 -2.25 13.57 -21.97
CA VAL A 312 -3.25 12.56 -21.58
C VAL A 312 -3.09 11.24 -22.36
N ASP A 313 -2.81 11.29 -23.66
CA ASP A 313 -2.67 10.07 -24.47
C ASP A 313 -1.45 9.25 -24.05
N ASP A 314 -0.32 9.89 -23.78
CA ASP A 314 0.89 9.24 -23.28
C ASP A 314 0.70 8.72 -21.84
N ALA A 315 -0.04 9.48 -21.00
CA ALA A 315 -0.42 9.04 -19.66
C ALA A 315 -1.30 7.78 -19.70
N LYS A 316 -2.29 7.71 -20.59
CA LYS A 316 -3.12 6.52 -20.78
C LYS A 316 -2.31 5.32 -21.29
N LEU A 317 -1.35 5.56 -22.19
CA LEU A 317 -0.44 4.52 -22.67
C LEU A 317 0.42 3.97 -21.51
N PHE A 318 0.94 4.84 -20.65
CA PHE A 318 1.67 4.44 -19.45
C PHE A 318 0.79 3.65 -18.47
N LEU A 319 -0.45 4.08 -18.20
CA LEU A 319 -1.39 3.33 -17.37
C LEU A 319 -1.67 1.93 -17.91
N ALA A 320 -1.90 1.80 -19.22
CA ALA A 320 -2.11 0.50 -19.86
C ALA A 320 -0.89 -0.41 -19.73
N TYR A 321 0.32 0.16 -19.85
CA TYR A 321 1.58 -0.58 -19.67
C TYR A 321 1.72 -1.09 -18.23
N VAL A 322 1.58 -0.20 -17.23
CA VAL A 322 1.68 -0.55 -15.80
C VAL A 322 0.62 -1.58 -15.38
N ALA A 323 -0.57 -1.52 -15.98
CA ALA A 323 -1.65 -2.47 -15.70
C ALA A 323 -1.42 -3.86 -16.34
N SER A 324 -0.44 -4.00 -17.23
CA SER A 324 -0.16 -5.26 -17.93
C SER A 324 0.42 -6.34 -17.00
N ALA A 325 0.17 -7.61 -17.33
CA ALA A 325 0.67 -8.74 -16.55
C ALA A 325 2.21 -8.77 -16.48
N ASP A 326 2.89 -8.49 -17.61
CA ASP A 326 4.35 -8.51 -17.69
C ASP A 326 4.98 -7.39 -16.86
N ALA A 327 4.46 -6.16 -16.94
CA ALA A 327 4.93 -5.03 -16.15
C ALA A 327 4.73 -5.29 -14.65
N GLN A 328 3.55 -5.76 -14.25
CA GLN A 328 3.28 -6.06 -12.84
C GLN A 328 4.08 -7.26 -12.33
N THR A 329 4.36 -8.27 -13.15
CA THR A 329 5.27 -9.37 -12.77
C THR A 329 6.64 -8.85 -12.40
N LYS A 330 7.25 -8.00 -13.25
CA LYS A 330 8.58 -7.43 -13.01
C LYS A 330 8.59 -6.50 -11.80
N LEU A 331 7.63 -5.57 -11.75
CA LEU A 331 7.52 -4.58 -10.69
C LEU A 331 7.35 -5.27 -9.33
N ASN A 332 6.39 -6.18 -9.21
CA ASN A 332 6.08 -6.80 -7.92
C ASN A 332 7.14 -7.81 -7.47
N ALA A 333 7.88 -8.43 -8.40
CA ALA A 333 9.06 -9.22 -8.05
C ALA A 333 10.16 -8.34 -7.41
N ALA A 334 10.36 -7.11 -7.92
CA ALA A 334 11.32 -6.16 -7.35
C ALA A 334 10.82 -5.55 -6.03
N LEU A 335 9.50 -5.33 -5.90
CA LEU A 335 8.87 -4.80 -4.67
C LEU A 335 8.78 -5.85 -3.55
N GLY A 336 8.84 -7.15 -3.86
CA GLY A 336 8.46 -8.20 -2.92
C GLY A 336 7.00 -8.11 -2.50
N GLN A 337 6.13 -7.67 -3.42
CA GLN A 337 4.68 -7.48 -3.22
C GLN A 337 3.88 -8.33 -4.21
N LEU A 338 2.57 -8.19 -4.19
CA LEU A 338 1.66 -8.97 -5.02
C LEU A 338 1.13 -8.13 -6.20
N PRO A 339 1.14 -8.67 -7.43
CA PRO A 339 0.52 -8.01 -8.58
C PRO A 339 -1.00 -8.06 -8.48
N THR A 340 -1.66 -6.97 -8.87
CA THR A 340 -3.13 -6.92 -8.96
C THR A 340 -3.67 -7.60 -10.23
N ASN A 341 -2.83 -7.79 -11.24
CA ASN A 341 -3.21 -8.45 -12.49
C ASN A 341 -3.12 -9.98 -12.35
N LYS A 342 -4.26 -10.67 -12.50
CA LYS A 342 -4.34 -12.14 -12.37
C LYS A 342 -3.50 -12.92 -13.40
N GLY A 343 -3.09 -12.29 -14.48
CA GLY A 343 -2.21 -12.89 -15.49
C GLY A 343 -0.72 -12.80 -15.14
N SER A 344 -0.36 -12.07 -14.07
CA SER A 344 1.01 -11.95 -13.59
C SER A 344 1.47 -13.23 -12.89
N THR A 345 2.80 -13.39 -12.80
CA THR A 345 3.43 -14.47 -12.03
C THR A 345 4.04 -13.92 -10.74
N VAL A 346 4.06 -14.73 -9.70
CA VAL A 346 4.68 -14.40 -8.40
C VAL A 346 5.82 -15.37 -8.11
N ALA A 347 6.80 -14.92 -7.30
CA ALA A 347 7.93 -15.73 -6.88
C ALA A 347 7.44 -16.86 -5.95
N ALA A 348 7.32 -18.07 -6.48
CA ALA A 348 6.82 -19.23 -5.73
C ALA A 348 7.80 -19.73 -4.65
N ASP A 349 9.06 -19.34 -4.72
CA ASP A 349 10.13 -19.66 -3.77
C ASP A 349 10.24 -18.64 -2.61
N ASP A 350 9.56 -17.50 -2.69
CA ASP A 350 9.45 -16.58 -1.55
C ASP A 350 8.29 -17.00 -0.64
N PRO A 351 8.58 -17.41 0.61
CA PRO A 351 7.56 -17.92 1.53
C PRO A 351 6.55 -16.83 1.96
N PHE A 352 6.93 -15.56 1.97
CA PHE A 352 6.05 -14.46 2.36
C PHE A 352 5.09 -14.11 1.23
N ILE A 353 5.58 -14.08 0.00
CA ILE A 353 4.76 -13.88 -1.20
C ILE A 353 3.77 -15.04 -1.37
N SER A 354 4.24 -16.28 -1.25
CA SER A 354 3.37 -17.47 -1.35
C SER A 354 2.29 -17.48 -0.28
N ALA A 355 2.65 -17.22 0.99
CA ALA A 355 1.70 -17.17 2.10
C ALA A 355 0.69 -16.01 1.95
N GLY A 356 1.14 -14.84 1.51
CA GLY A 356 0.28 -13.70 1.22
C GLY A 356 -0.71 -13.98 0.09
N PHE A 357 -0.23 -14.57 -1.01
CA PHE A 357 -1.07 -14.95 -2.13
C PHE A 357 -2.13 -15.98 -1.74
N GLU A 358 -1.75 -17.01 -0.99
CA GLU A 358 -2.69 -18.00 -0.46
C GLU A 358 -3.73 -17.36 0.45
N MET A 359 -3.27 -16.50 1.38
CA MET A 359 -4.14 -15.81 2.34
C MET A 359 -5.18 -14.92 1.62
N LEU A 360 -4.75 -14.06 0.70
CA LEU A 360 -5.63 -13.12 0.00
C LEU A 360 -6.55 -13.83 -1.00
N SER A 361 -6.06 -14.88 -1.67
CA SER A 361 -6.88 -15.68 -2.62
C SER A 361 -8.01 -16.44 -1.92
N ASN A 362 -7.86 -16.79 -0.65
CA ASN A 362 -8.86 -17.48 0.16
C ASN A 362 -9.68 -16.55 1.05
N ALA A 363 -9.43 -15.23 1.01
CA ALA A 363 -10.17 -14.27 1.81
C ALA A 363 -11.62 -14.16 1.33
N TYR A 364 -12.55 -14.04 2.27
CA TYR A 364 -13.95 -13.74 2.00
C TYR A 364 -14.10 -12.37 1.32
N ALA A 365 -13.35 -11.38 1.80
CA ALA A 365 -13.33 -10.01 1.27
C ALA A 365 -12.01 -9.33 1.64
N LEU A 366 -11.69 -8.22 0.95
CA LEU A 366 -10.50 -7.41 1.17
C LEU A 366 -10.88 -6.00 1.60
N ALA A 367 -10.40 -5.57 2.78
CA ALA A 367 -10.40 -4.17 3.22
C ALA A 367 -9.16 -3.45 2.66
N GLN A 368 -9.24 -2.11 2.51
CA GLN A 368 -8.14 -1.33 1.95
C GLN A 368 -7.14 -0.84 3.01
N PHE A 369 -7.47 -0.80 4.24
CA PHE A 369 -6.83 -0.19 5.40
C PHE A 369 -7.63 1.00 5.93
N PHE A 370 -7.65 1.20 7.23
CA PHE A 370 -8.51 2.20 7.89
C PHE A 370 -8.36 3.60 7.30
N ASP A 371 -7.13 4.06 7.04
CA ASP A 371 -6.89 5.40 6.51
C ASP A 371 -7.19 5.54 5.01
N ARG A 372 -7.51 4.43 4.33
CA ARG A 372 -7.97 4.38 2.94
C ARG A 372 -9.47 4.12 2.83
N ASP A 373 -10.05 3.40 3.81
CA ASP A 373 -11.48 3.10 3.87
C ASP A 373 -12.30 4.20 4.57
N ALA A 374 -11.67 5.03 5.44
CA ALA A 374 -12.30 6.19 6.05
C ALA A 374 -11.90 7.51 5.36
N PRO A 375 -12.77 8.55 5.34
CA PRO A 375 -12.38 9.89 4.91
C PRO A 375 -11.17 10.40 5.68
N ALA A 376 -10.29 11.18 5.02
CA ALA A 376 -8.99 11.57 5.57
C ALA A 376 -9.05 12.23 6.96
N GLU A 377 -10.06 13.08 7.21
CA GLU A 377 -10.24 13.72 8.52
C GLU A 377 -10.65 12.69 9.59
N MET A 378 -11.57 11.77 9.27
CA MET A 378 -11.99 10.71 10.18
C MET A 378 -10.83 9.73 10.44
N ALA A 379 -10.09 9.37 9.41
CA ALA A 379 -8.92 8.51 9.51
C ALA A 379 -7.89 9.07 10.49
N LYS A 380 -7.57 10.36 10.38
CA LYS A 380 -6.65 11.03 11.31
C LYS A 380 -7.14 10.96 12.75
N ILE A 381 -8.38 11.38 13.00
CA ILE A 381 -8.96 11.42 14.36
C ILE A 381 -9.09 10.00 14.92
N GLY A 382 -9.45 9.02 14.09
CA GLY A 382 -9.52 7.61 14.47
C GLY A 382 -8.16 7.08 14.90
N MET A 383 -7.12 7.26 14.08
CA MET A 383 -5.76 6.80 14.38
C MET A 383 -5.17 7.46 15.63
N GLU A 384 -5.44 8.77 15.86
CA GLU A 384 -5.10 9.45 17.13
C GLU A 384 -5.80 8.77 18.33
N GLY A 385 -7.07 8.38 18.16
CA GLY A 385 -7.85 7.65 19.17
C GLY A 385 -7.25 6.26 19.44
N PHE A 386 -6.83 5.54 18.42
CA PHE A 386 -6.21 4.22 18.55
C PHE A 386 -4.88 4.30 19.31
N GLN A 387 -4.03 5.25 18.95
CA GLN A 387 -2.78 5.48 19.68
C GLN A 387 -3.07 5.87 21.14
N GLN A 388 -4.03 6.77 21.38
CA GLN A 388 -4.42 7.17 22.75
C GLN A 388 -4.92 5.98 23.55
N PHE A 389 -5.73 5.09 22.97
CA PHE A 389 -6.20 3.87 23.64
C PHE A 389 -5.04 2.95 24.03
N MET A 390 -4.06 2.75 23.17
CA MET A 390 -2.88 1.93 23.49
C MET A 390 -2.02 2.53 24.64
N VAL A 391 -2.00 3.85 24.77
CA VAL A 391 -1.25 4.54 25.86
C VAL A 391 -2.10 4.64 27.13
N GLN A 392 -3.40 4.87 27.00
CA GLN A 392 -4.34 5.17 28.10
C GLN A 392 -5.67 4.42 27.91
N PRO A 393 -5.71 3.09 28.07
CA PRO A 393 -6.91 2.30 27.80
C PRO A 393 -8.12 2.69 28.68
N GLY A 394 -7.89 3.25 29.86
CA GLY A 394 -8.95 3.76 30.74
C GLY A 394 -9.74 4.94 30.18
N GLU A 395 -9.25 5.61 29.13
CA GLU A 395 -9.92 6.75 28.50
C GLU A 395 -10.86 6.34 27.33
N LEU A 396 -11.17 5.05 27.18
CA LEU A 396 -11.94 4.52 26.05
C LEU A 396 -13.24 5.28 25.78
N GLU A 397 -14.06 5.54 26.81
CA GLU A 397 -15.35 6.22 26.61
C GLU A 397 -15.19 7.67 26.13
N ALA A 398 -14.17 8.37 26.58
CA ALA A 398 -13.85 9.71 26.09
C ALA A 398 -13.35 9.67 24.63
N ILE A 399 -12.55 8.67 24.28
CA ILE A 399 -12.10 8.42 22.91
C ILE A 399 -13.29 8.16 22.00
N LEU A 400 -14.18 7.22 22.36
CA LEU A 400 -15.35 6.86 21.55
C LEU A 400 -16.31 8.04 21.38
N THR A 401 -16.52 8.85 22.42
CA THR A 401 -17.34 10.06 22.33
C THR A 401 -16.76 11.04 21.31
N ARG A 402 -15.44 11.31 21.36
CA ARG A 402 -14.76 12.18 20.40
C ARG A 402 -14.84 11.65 18.96
N LEU A 403 -14.69 10.34 18.78
CA LEU A 403 -14.82 9.71 17.46
C LEU A 403 -16.25 9.83 16.91
N GLU A 404 -17.25 9.68 17.78
CA GLU A 404 -18.66 9.84 17.38
C GLU A 404 -19.01 11.29 17.01
N GLU A 405 -18.51 12.26 17.76
CA GLU A 405 -18.66 13.69 17.42
C GLU A 405 -18.03 14.01 16.06
N ALA A 406 -16.85 13.44 15.78
CA ALA A 406 -16.19 13.56 14.48
C ALA A 406 -17.03 12.90 13.38
N ARG A 407 -17.53 11.68 13.58
CA ARG A 407 -18.39 10.99 12.63
C ARG A 407 -19.61 11.83 12.27
N MET A 408 -20.34 12.32 13.27
CA MET A 408 -21.54 13.16 13.04
C MET A 408 -21.25 14.44 12.26
N ARG A 409 -20.04 14.97 12.32
CA ARG A 409 -19.63 16.16 11.58
C ARG A 409 -19.16 15.84 10.15
N ILE A 410 -18.46 14.72 9.97
CA ILE A 410 -17.77 14.41 8.71
C ILE A 410 -18.70 13.70 7.70
N TYR A 411 -19.60 12.85 8.17
CA TYR A 411 -20.47 12.03 7.32
C TYR A 411 -21.90 12.63 7.21
N GLN A 412 -22.01 13.95 7.20
CA GLN A 412 -23.30 14.66 7.03
C GLN A 412 -23.79 14.62 5.61
#